data_c5231b5e5fc4bc13824fbe427212974f
#
_entry.id   c5231b5e5fc4bc13824fbe427212974f
#
_cell.length_a   1.000
_cell.length_b   1.000
_cell.length_c   1.000
_cell.angle_alpha   90.00
_cell.angle_beta   90.00
_cell.angle_gamma   90.00
#
_symmetry.space_group_name_H-M   'P 1'
#
loop_
_entity.id
_entity.type
_entity.pdbx_description
1 polymer ?
#
loop_
_entity_poly.entity_id
_entity_poly.type
_entity_poly.pdbx_seq_one_letter_code
_entity_poly.pdbx_strand_id
1 'polypeptide(L)'
;MKIIIFDGGPRKGWNTARMCESFAAGAAEAGAEVETVRLYDLDFKGCRSCFACKVKGGASYGRCAQRDGASGLLERAAQADGIVFASPVYLWTVTP
;
A
#
# COMPACT_ATOMS: atom_id res chain seq x y z
N MET A 1 8.22 -15.65 2.10
CA MET A 1 7.06 -14.80 2.43
C MET A 1 7.29 -13.39 1.89
N LYS A 2 6.32 -12.86 1.20
CA LYS A 2 6.40 -11.50 0.63
C LYS A 2 5.53 -10.56 1.45
N ILE A 3 6.12 -9.47 1.94
CA ILE A 3 5.42 -8.45 2.73
C ILE A 3 5.56 -7.11 2.03
N ILE A 4 4.44 -6.38 1.91
CA ILE A 4 4.43 -5.01 1.37
C ILE A 4 4.01 -4.06 2.48
N ILE A 5 4.79 -3.01 2.68
CA ILE A 5 4.51 -1.94 3.63
C ILE A 5 4.01 -0.72 2.86
N PHE A 6 2.81 -0.26 3.20
CA PHE A 6 2.25 0.97 2.67
C PHE A 6 2.56 2.08 3.66
N ASP A 7 3.56 2.91 3.33
CA ASP A 7 3.94 4.05 4.14
C ASP A 7 3.12 5.27 3.70
N GLY A 8 2.12 5.62 4.50
CA GLY A 8 1.25 6.77 4.28
C GLY A 8 1.77 8.08 4.86
N GLY A 9 3.00 8.11 5.35
CA GLY A 9 3.60 9.33 5.88
C GLY A 9 4.15 10.24 4.79
N PRO A 10 3.87 11.56 4.84
CA PRO A 10 4.38 12.49 3.83
C PRO A 10 5.84 12.87 4.06
N ARG A 11 6.37 12.69 5.26
CA ARG A 11 7.74 13.10 5.63
C ARG A 11 8.73 11.96 5.52
N LYS A 12 9.80 12.18 4.76
CA LYS A 12 10.88 11.20 4.64
C LYS A 12 11.74 11.21 5.91
N GLY A 13 12.08 10.02 6.41
CA GLY A 13 13.00 9.89 7.53
C GLY A 13 12.44 10.26 8.91
N TRP A 14 11.12 10.50 9.01
CA TRP A 14 10.47 10.81 10.27
C TRP A 14 9.90 9.56 10.93
N ASN A 15 9.04 9.72 11.94
CA ASN A 15 8.62 8.63 12.82
C ASN A 15 8.00 7.44 12.06
N THR A 16 7.06 7.69 11.16
CA THR A 16 6.41 6.63 10.41
C THR A 16 7.41 5.87 9.53
N ALA A 17 8.28 6.61 8.83
CA ALA A 17 9.32 6.01 7.99
C ALA A 17 10.28 5.15 8.83
N ARG A 18 10.67 5.63 10.00
CA ARG A 18 11.56 4.88 10.90
C ARG A 18 10.92 3.60 11.41
N MET A 19 9.62 3.65 11.73
CA MET A 19 8.90 2.45 12.14
C MET A 19 8.83 1.44 10.99
N CYS A 20 8.60 1.90 9.77
CA CYS A 20 8.61 1.04 8.60
C CYS A 20 9.98 0.38 8.39
N GLU A 21 11.06 1.16 8.55
CA GLU A 21 12.43 0.64 8.42
C GLU A 21 12.72 -0.44 9.48
N SER A 22 12.32 -0.19 10.72
CA SER A 22 12.52 -1.16 11.81
C SER A 22 11.72 -2.43 11.55
N PHE A 23 10.48 -2.31 11.12
CA PHE A 23 9.66 -3.47 10.76
C PHE A 23 10.29 -4.26 9.61
N ALA A 24 10.73 -3.55 8.57
CA ALA A 24 11.34 -4.19 7.41
C ALA A 24 12.61 -4.95 7.79
N ALA A 25 13.44 -4.35 8.63
CA ALA A 25 14.67 -4.99 9.09
C ALA A 25 14.38 -6.28 9.87
N GLY A 26 13.40 -6.22 10.79
CA GLY A 26 13.02 -7.40 11.57
C GLY A 26 12.42 -8.51 10.72
N ALA A 27 11.58 -8.16 9.77
CA ALA A 27 10.98 -9.12 8.85
C ALA A 27 12.03 -9.77 7.94
N ALA A 28 12.97 -8.97 7.44
CA ALA A 28 14.05 -9.48 6.60
C ALA A 28 14.97 -10.46 7.38
N GLU A 29 15.25 -10.16 8.64
CA GLU A 29 16.00 -11.10 9.49
C GLU A 29 15.29 -12.44 9.63
N ALA A 30 13.96 -12.43 9.64
CA ALA A 30 13.16 -13.65 9.72
C ALA A 30 13.01 -14.36 8.37
N GLY A 31 13.65 -13.86 7.32
CA GLY A 31 13.64 -14.49 6.00
C GLY A 31 12.55 -13.98 5.05
N ALA A 32 11.82 -12.92 5.40
CA ALA A 32 10.80 -12.35 4.53
C ALA A 32 11.41 -11.43 3.49
N GLU A 33 10.78 -11.38 2.32
CA GLU A 33 11.06 -10.39 1.29
C GLU A 33 10.14 -9.20 1.53
N VAL A 34 10.70 -8.00 1.76
CA VAL A 34 9.93 -6.83 2.15
C VAL A 34 10.09 -5.72 1.13
N GLU A 35 8.95 -5.18 0.69
CA GLU A 35 8.91 -3.99 -0.17
C GLU A 35 8.21 -2.87 0.59
N THR A 36 8.85 -1.70 0.73
CA THR A 36 8.23 -0.52 1.33
C THR A 36 7.89 0.47 0.22
N VAL A 37 6.64 0.90 0.18
CA VAL A 37 6.16 1.84 -0.83
C VAL A 37 5.66 3.10 -0.13
N ARG A 38 6.25 4.24 -0.50
CA ARG A 38 5.83 5.54 0.00
C ARG A 38 4.66 6.03 -0.86
N LEU A 39 3.48 6.08 -0.26
CA LEU A 39 2.27 6.44 -1.01
C LEU A 39 2.31 7.88 -1.55
N TYR A 40 2.95 8.79 -0.82
CA TYR A 40 3.07 10.18 -1.27
C TYR A 40 3.99 10.36 -2.48
N ASP A 41 4.79 9.36 -2.82
CA ASP A 41 5.62 9.38 -4.05
C ASP A 41 4.84 8.92 -5.28
N LEU A 42 3.62 8.40 -5.11
CA LEU A 42 2.78 7.91 -6.20
C LEU A 42 1.76 8.96 -6.62
N ASP A 43 1.46 9.01 -7.91
CA ASP A 43 0.39 9.85 -8.42
C ASP A 43 -0.85 8.98 -8.61
N PHE A 44 -1.78 9.08 -7.68
CA PHE A 44 -3.01 8.29 -7.72
C PHE A 44 -4.14 9.01 -7.01
N LYS A 45 -5.36 8.55 -7.25
CA LYS A 45 -6.56 9.04 -6.59
C LYS A 45 -7.26 7.91 -5.85
N GLY A 46 -8.04 8.27 -4.84
CA GLY A 46 -8.83 7.30 -4.11
C GLY A 46 -9.92 6.65 -4.95
N CYS A 47 -10.56 5.65 -4.38
CA CYS A 47 -11.67 4.93 -5.03
C CYS A 47 -12.84 5.89 -5.29
N ARG A 48 -13.34 5.91 -6.52
CA ARG A 48 -14.49 6.74 -6.92
C ARG A 48 -15.80 5.96 -7.01
N SER A 49 -15.81 4.74 -6.48
CA SER A 49 -17.02 3.91 -6.38
C SER A 49 -17.70 3.60 -7.72
N CYS A 50 -16.92 3.33 -8.74
CA CYS A 50 -17.49 2.96 -10.05
C CYS A 50 -18.00 1.51 -10.10
N PHE A 51 -17.59 0.67 -9.13
CA PHE A 51 -18.00 -0.73 -8.98
C PHE A 51 -17.63 -1.66 -10.14
N ALA A 52 -16.81 -1.24 -11.08
CA ALA A 52 -16.37 -2.11 -12.18
C ALA A 52 -15.67 -3.39 -11.68
N CYS A 53 -14.98 -3.29 -10.54
CA CYS A 53 -14.29 -4.44 -9.92
C CYS A 53 -15.25 -5.46 -9.31
N LYS A 54 -16.54 -5.14 -9.20
CA LYS A 54 -17.56 -6.01 -8.60
C LYS A 54 -18.47 -6.66 -9.63
N VAL A 55 -18.29 -6.38 -10.91
CA VAL A 55 -19.14 -6.94 -11.97
C VAL A 55 -18.61 -8.31 -12.38
N LYS A 56 -19.34 -9.37 -12.04
CA LYS A 56 -18.96 -10.74 -12.42
C LYS A 56 -18.97 -10.88 -13.94
N GLY A 57 -17.91 -11.45 -14.48
CA GLY A 57 -17.73 -11.56 -15.92
C GLY A 57 -17.25 -10.31 -16.60
N GLY A 58 -17.10 -9.20 -15.88
CA GLY A 58 -16.55 -7.96 -16.42
C GLY A 58 -15.04 -8.01 -16.56
N ALA A 59 -14.50 -7.15 -17.43
CA ALA A 59 -13.06 -7.11 -17.69
C ALA A 59 -12.21 -6.74 -16.46
N SER A 60 -12.80 -6.03 -15.51
CA SER A 60 -12.10 -5.57 -14.30
C SER A 60 -12.52 -6.31 -13.03
N TYR A 61 -13.19 -7.45 -13.15
CA TYR A 61 -13.65 -8.17 -11.96
C TYR A 61 -12.46 -8.53 -11.05
N GLY A 62 -12.54 -8.08 -9.80
CA GLY A 62 -11.49 -8.30 -8.81
C GLY A 62 -10.28 -7.36 -8.95
N ARG A 63 -10.30 -6.41 -9.86
CA ARG A 63 -9.22 -5.46 -10.11
C ARG A 63 -9.80 -4.06 -10.24
N CYS A 64 -9.02 -3.04 -9.85
CA CYS A 64 -9.47 -1.66 -10.05
C CYS A 64 -9.41 -1.29 -11.53
N ALA A 65 -10.51 -0.76 -12.06
CA ALA A 65 -10.56 -0.25 -13.42
C ALA A 65 -9.82 1.08 -13.60
N GLN A 66 -9.65 1.82 -12.50
CA GLN A 66 -8.89 3.07 -12.51
C GLN A 66 -7.40 2.74 -12.61
N ARG A 67 -6.75 3.25 -13.66
CA ARG A 67 -5.33 2.98 -13.88
C ARG A 67 -4.54 4.23 -13.56
N ASP A 68 -3.67 4.15 -12.55
CA ASP A 68 -2.84 5.26 -12.08
C ASP A 68 -1.58 4.72 -11.39
N GLY A 69 -0.88 5.57 -10.64
CA GLY A 69 0.35 5.19 -9.95
C GLY A 69 0.20 4.09 -8.91
N ALA A 70 -1.03 3.83 -8.43
CA ALA A 70 -1.28 2.76 -7.46
C ALA A 70 -1.63 1.43 -8.12
N SER A 71 -1.88 1.38 -9.41
CA SER A 71 -2.36 0.17 -10.09
C SER A 71 -1.40 -1.01 -9.93
N GLY A 72 -0.12 -0.80 -10.23
CA GLY A 72 0.88 -1.85 -10.07
C GLY A 72 1.08 -2.28 -8.62
N LEU A 73 0.99 -1.33 -7.69
CA LEU A 73 1.09 -1.61 -6.26
C LEU A 73 -0.07 -2.49 -5.79
N LEU A 74 -1.29 -2.19 -6.22
CA LEU A 74 -2.46 -3.00 -5.85
C LEU A 74 -2.35 -4.43 -6.38
N GLU A 75 -1.84 -4.61 -7.58
CA GLU A 75 -1.63 -5.94 -8.15
C GLU A 75 -0.59 -6.72 -7.35
N ARG A 76 0.51 -6.09 -6.97
CA ARG A 76 1.52 -6.73 -6.13
C ARG A 76 0.98 -7.04 -4.73
N ALA A 77 0.18 -6.12 -4.16
CA ALA A 77 -0.42 -6.32 -2.85
C ALA A 77 -1.37 -7.52 -2.83
N ALA A 78 -2.12 -7.71 -3.91
CA ALA A 78 -3.04 -8.85 -4.01
C ALA A 78 -2.31 -10.20 -3.98
N GLN A 79 -1.03 -10.22 -4.33
CA GLN A 79 -0.21 -11.43 -4.35
C GLN A 79 0.72 -11.54 -3.14
N ALA A 80 0.75 -10.54 -2.28
CA ALA A 80 1.60 -10.55 -1.09
C ALA A 80 1.02 -11.47 -0.01
N ASP A 81 1.90 -12.00 0.82
CA ASP A 81 1.50 -12.81 1.98
C ASP A 81 1.06 -11.94 3.16
N GLY A 82 1.63 -10.74 3.26
CA GLY A 82 1.28 -9.80 4.33
C GLY A 82 1.31 -8.37 3.84
N ILE A 83 0.45 -7.54 4.44
CA ILE A 83 0.38 -6.12 4.14
C ILE A 83 0.46 -5.36 5.45
N VAL A 84 1.27 -4.30 5.48
CA VAL A 84 1.40 -3.41 6.63
C VAL A 84 0.96 -2.02 6.21
N PHE A 85 0.03 -1.44 6.97
CA PHE A 85 -0.37 -0.05 6.77
C PHE A 85 0.27 0.80 7.85
N ALA A 86 1.01 1.82 7.44
CA ALA A 86 1.66 2.74 8.35
C ALA A 86 1.24 4.17 8.03
N SER A 87 0.86 4.93 9.07
CA SER A 87 0.41 6.31 8.89
C SER A 87 0.66 7.10 10.17
N PRO A 88 1.05 8.39 10.05
CA PRO A 88 0.93 9.29 11.19
C PRO A 88 -0.56 9.55 11.47
N VAL A 89 -0.85 10.08 12.67
CA VAL A 89 -2.22 10.42 13.06
C VAL A 89 -2.46 11.88 12.71
N TYR A 90 -3.37 12.13 11.78
CA TYR A 90 -3.81 13.48 11.39
C TYR A 90 -5.29 13.61 11.70
N LEU A 91 -5.64 14.57 12.56
CA LEU A 91 -7.03 14.82 12.97
C LEU A 91 -7.74 13.52 13.42
N TRP A 92 -7.04 12.74 14.26
CA TRP A 92 -7.53 11.48 14.86
C TRP A 92 -7.74 10.34 13.87
N THR A 93 -7.19 10.42 12.67
CA THR A 93 -7.31 9.35 11.69
C THR A 93 -6.01 9.21 10.87
N VAL A 94 -6.03 8.33 9.87
CA VAL A 94 -4.91 8.15 8.96
C VAL A 94 -4.80 9.33 7.99
N THR A 95 -3.68 9.40 7.25
CA THR A 95 -3.51 10.41 6.20
C THR A 95 -4.52 10.21 5.07
N PRO A 96 -4.90 11.29 4.37
CA PRO A 96 -5.90 11.22 3.31
C PRO A 96 -5.49 10.39 2.08
#